data_c6d8d6c36ef2792d0b38adddced3ef6e
#
_entry.id   c6d8d6c36ef2792d0b38adddced3ef6e
#
_cell.length_a   1.000
_cell.length_b   1.000
_cell.length_c   1.000
_cell.angle_alpha   90.00
_cell.angle_beta   90.00
_cell.angle_gamma   90.00
#
_symmetry.space_group_name_H-M   'P 1'
#
loop_
_entity.id
_entity.type
_entity.pdbx_description
1 polymer ?
#
loop_
_entity_poly.entity_id
_entity_poly.type
_entity_poly.pdbx_seq_one_letter_code
_entity_poly.pdbx_strand_id
1 'polypeptide(L)'
;QIETGARINIGVSGSNHYKTKTKIGWEIGRVYRRNSFENFSKASGLSGSVSDWLVAGAIETPSGIELVARALLKDLGYIKKAEARMAWKNPTHKIAATYVGLSADTLEGRATPLNSLALNWQYRFAPDWQSASDFQFNATNGKLSKLNFGLKYANECVDVNFSASRHFSTSTTFSNKTEFGLSVELSGFSSGVRKAPKSRQCGAL
;
A
#
# COMPACT_ATOMS: atom_id res chain seq x y z
N GLN A 1 26.55 -5.76 -18.23
CA GLN A 1 26.20 -5.62 -19.66
C GLN A 1 25.33 -4.37 -19.78
N ILE A 2 25.85 -3.35 -20.48
CA ILE A 2 25.09 -2.12 -20.78
C ILE A 2 24.12 -2.47 -21.91
N GLU A 3 22.81 -2.32 -21.63
CA GLU A 3 21.77 -2.53 -22.65
C GLU A 3 21.84 -1.42 -23.72
N THR A 4 22.30 -1.75 -24.89
CA THR A 4 22.26 -0.88 -26.08
C THR A 4 21.02 -1.19 -26.93
N GLY A 5 19.84 -1.06 -26.39
CA GLY A 5 18.57 -1.29 -27.08
C GLY A 5 17.70 -0.03 -27.17
N ALA A 6 17.14 0.28 -28.33
CA ALA A 6 16.16 1.34 -28.46
C ALA A 6 14.85 0.94 -27.75
N ARG A 7 14.36 1.81 -26.87
CA ARG A 7 13.12 1.66 -26.12
C ARG A 7 12.20 2.84 -26.39
N ILE A 8 10.98 2.58 -26.77
CA ILE A 8 9.93 3.59 -26.97
C ILE A 8 8.84 3.34 -25.94
N ASN A 9 8.57 4.31 -25.08
CA ASN A 9 7.44 4.30 -24.20
C ASN A 9 6.32 5.13 -24.83
N ILE A 10 5.16 4.55 -25.04
CA ILE A 10 3.97 5.25 -25.51
C ILE A 10 2.97 5.25 -24.36
N GLY A 11 2.59 6.44 -23.92
CA GLY A 11 1.60 6.61 -22.88
C GLY A 11 0.83 7.91 -23.10
N VAL A 12 -0.42 7.91 -22.67
CA VAL A 12 -1.28 9.08 -22.63
C VAL A 12 -1.79 9.21 -21.19
N SER A 13 -1.68 10.40 -20.65
CA SER A 13 -2.21 10.71 -19.32
C SER A 13 -3.04 11.99 -19.39
N GLY A 14 -4.02 12.11 -18.50
CA GLY A 14 -4.83 13.31 -18.39
C GLY A 14 -5.24 13.56 -16.95
N SER A 15 -5.40 14.81 -16.59
CA SER A 15 -5.95 15.20 -15.30
C SER A 15 -6.92 16.34 -15.46
N ASN A 16 -8.05 16.27 -14.76
CA ASN A 16 -9.06 17.31 -14.71
C ASN A 16 -9.27 17.78 -13.28
N HIS A 17 -9.35 19.10 -13.12
CA HIS A 17 -9.71 19.75 -11.85
C HIS A 17 -11.07 20.40 -12.02
N TYR A 18 -12.05 19.93 -11.28
CA TYR A 18 -13.41 20.47 -11.32
C TYR A 18 -13.56 21.64 -10.36
N LYS A 19 -14.53 22.52 -10.61
CA LYS A 19 -14.90 23.64 -9.71
C LYS A 19 -15.19 23.18 -8.28
N THR A 20 -15.62 21.93 -8.10
CA THR A 20 -15.84 21.26 -6.81
C THR A 20 -14.54 20.85 -6.09
N LYS A 21 -13.35 21.24 -6.58
CA LYS A 21 -12.03 20.81 -6.08
C LYS A 21 -11.80 19.29 -6.15
N THR A 22 -12.62 18.54 -6.88
CA THR A 22 -12.39 17.13 -7.19
C THR A 22 -11.31 17.03 -8.26
N LYS A 23 -10.32 16.16 -8.03
CA LYS A 23 -9.26 15.87 -8.99
C LYS A 23 -9.48 14.47 -9.54
N ILE A 24 -9.41 14.34 -10.86
CA ILE A 24 -9.45 13.06 -11.57
C ILE A 24 -8.21 12.97 -12.44
N GLY A 25 -7.47 11.88 -12.29
CA GLY A 25 -6.32 11.56 -13.12
C GLY A 25 -6.48 10.19 -13.77
N TRP A 26 -5.92 10.01 -14.94
CA TRP A 26 -5.86 8.74 -15.63
C TRP A 26 -4.57 8.61 -16.44
N GLU A 27 -4.16 7.39 -16.64
CA GLU A 27 -2.96 7.04 -17.40
C GLU A 27 -3.19 5.73 -18.14
N ILE A 28 -2.76 5.67 -19.39
CA ILE A 28 -2.69 4.45 -20.18
C ILE A 28 -1.37 4.43 -20.94
N GLY A 29 -0.66 3.32 -20.92
CA GLY A 29 0.63 3.24 -21.56
C GLY A 29 1.08 1.82 -21.91
N ARG A 30 2.05 1.75 -22.79
CA ARG A 30 2.69 0.53 -23.26
C ARG A 30 4.15 0.80 -23.66
N VAL A 31 5.02 -0.18 -23.50
CA VAL A 31 6.44 -0.10 -23.85
C VAL A 31 6.73 -0.99 -25.05
N TYR A 32 7.40 -0.42 -26.04
CA TYR A 32 7.93 -1.13 -27.20
C TYR A 32 9.46 -1.17 -27.12
N ARG A 33 10.06 -2.32 -27.40
CA ARG A 33 11.51 -2.53 -27.38
C ARG A 33 11.96 -3.15 -28.69
N ARG A 34 13.15 -2.79 -29.12
CA ARG A 34 13.74 -3.37 -30.33
C ARG A 34 14.11 -4.84 -30.15
N ASN A 35 14.56 -5.23 -28.96
CA ASN A 35 14.96 -6.58 -28.64
C ASN A 35 14.04 -7.15 -27.54
N SER A 36 13.72 -8.43 -27.64
CA SER A 36 13.04 -9.14 -26.57
C SER A 36 14.03 -9.48 -25.47
N PHE A 37 13.73 -9.08 -24.22
CA PHE A 37 14.52 -9.49 -23.06
C PHE A 37 13.84 -10.69 -22.40
N GLU A 38 14.55 -11.81 -22.37
CA GLU A 38 14.09 -13.04 -21.70
C GLU A 38 14.19 -12.93 -20.17
N ASN A 39 14.83 -11.88 -19.65
CA ASN A 39 15.09 -11.68 -18.22
C ASN A 39 13.86 -11.21 -17.43
N PHE A 40 12.77 -10.84 -18.09
CA PHE A 40 11.53 -10.48 -17.40
C PHE A 40 10.55 -11.64 -17.39
N SER A 41 9.99 -11.94 -16.20
CA SER A 41 8.92 -12.94 -16.10
C SER A 41 7.70 -12.52 -16.93
N LYS A 42 6.95 -13.48 -17.42
CA LYS A 42 5.69 -13.21 -18.14
C LYS A 42 4.67 -12.47 -17.26
N ALA A 43 4.71 -12.71 -15.94
CA ALA A 43 3.85 -12.01 -14.98
C ALA A 43 4.21 -10.54 -14.76
N SER A 44 5.47 -10.14 -15.04
CA SER A 44 5.87 -8.73 -14.94
C SER A 44 5.13 -7.81 -15.91
N GLY A 45 4.54 -8.38 -16.98
CA GLY A 45 3.97 -7.60 -18.08
C GLY A 45 5.01 -6.93 -18.98
N LEU A 46 6.31 -7.20 -18.74
CA LEU A 46 7.44 -6.60 -19.45
C LEU A 46 8.17 -7.59 -20.36
N SER A 47 7.74 -8.84 -20.41
CA SER A 47 8.36 -9.87 -21.25
C SER A 47 8.13 -9.61 -22.75
N GLY A 48 9.14 -9.95 -23.58
CA GLY A 48 9.08 -9.79 -25.02
C GLY A 48 9.39 -8.38 -25.52
N SER A 49 9.17 -8.12 -26.79
CA SER A 49 9.40 -6.84 -27.45
C SER A 49 8.33 -5.79 -27.16
N VAL A 50 7.15 -6.23 -26.73
CA VAL A 50 5.99 -5.37 -26.44
C VAL A 50 5.46 -5.71 -25.05
N SER A 51 5.37 -4.69 -24.18
CA SER A 51 4.82 -4.90 -22.83
C SER A 51 3.30 -5.06 -22.86
N ASP A 52 2.75 -5.53 -21.75
CA ASP A 52 1.32 -5.41 -21.48
C ASP A 52 0.90 -3.94 -21.35
N TRP A 53 -0.39 -3.68 -21.46
CA TRP A 53 -0.95 -2.36 -21.23
C TRP A 53 -0.99 -2.04 -19.73
N LEU A 54 -0.49 -0.89 -19.34
CA LEU A 54 -0.72 -0.30 -18.03
C LEU A 54 -1.90 0.67 -18.16
N VAL A 55 -2.91 0.47 -17.31
CA VAL A 55 -4.03 1.41 -17.15
C VAL A 55 -4.09 1.82 -15.69
N ALA A 56 -4.19 3.11 -15.42
CA ALA A 56 -4.32 3.63 -14.07
C ALA A 56 -5.35 4.77 -14.01
N GLY A 57 -5.98 4.92 -12.86
CA GLY A 57 -6.91 6.01 -12.59
C GLY A 57 -6.85 6.43 -11.13
N ALA A 58 -7.09 7.71 -10.86
CA ALA A 58 -7.14 8.28 -9.53
C ALA A 58 -8.26 9.32 -9.42
N ILE A 59 -8.93 9.33 -8.29
CA ILE A 59 -9.95 10.31 -7.93
C ILE A 59 -9.65 10.80 -6.52
N GLU A 60 -9.60 12.12 -6.33
CA GLU A 60 -9.47 12.76 -5.03
C GLU A 60 -10.61 13.76 -4.86
N THR A 61 -11.33 13.68 -3.74
CA THR A 61 -12.46 14.55 -3.43
C THR A 61 -12.17 15.47 -2.24
N PRO A 62 -12.81 16.62 -2.16
CA PRO A 62 -12.68 17.53 -1.00
C PRO A 62 -13.16 16.92 0.32
N SER A 63 -14.05 15.93 0.25
CA SER A 63 -14.55 15.19 1.42
C SER A 63 -13.52 14.21 2.02
N GLY A 64 -12.30 14.16 1.45
CA GLY A 64 -11.22 13.29 1.92
C GLY A 64 -11.27 11.87 1.39
N ILE A 65 -12.08 11.61 0.37
CA ILE A 65 -12.09 10.31 -0.34
C ILE A 65 -11.04 10.34 -1.44
N GLU A 66 -10.20 9.32 -1.46
CA GLU A 66 -9.18 9.05 -2.46
C GLU A 66 -9.39 7.65 -3.00
N LEU A 67 -9.47 7.50 -4.31
CA LEU A 67 -9.52 6.22 -5.01
C LEU A 67 -8.38 6.19 -6.02
N VAL A 68 -7.57 5.15 -5.97
CA VAL A 68 -6.52 4.87 -6.96
C VAL A 68 -6.66 3.44 -7.42
N ALA A 69 -6.65 3.21 -8.72
CA ALA A 69 -6.67 1.87 -9.28
C ALA A 69 -5.68 1.79 -10.44
N ARG A 70 -5.03 0.63 -10.58
CA ARG A 70 -4.14 0.32 -11.71
C ARG A 70 -4.22 -1.14 -12.08
N ALA A 71 -4.07 -1.41 -13.36
CA ALA A 71 -4.09 -2.77 -13.88
C ALA A 71 -3.07 -2.95 -15.00
N LEU A 72 -2.51 -4.17 -15.08
CA LEU A 72 -1.76 -4.67 -16.22
C LEU A 72 -2.64 -5.61 -17.02
N LEU A 73 -2.88 -5.27 -18.28
CA LEU A 73 -3.75 -5.96 -19.20
C LEU A 73 -2.91 -6.61 -20.29
N LYS A 74 -2.97 -7.93 -20.38
CA LYS A 74 -2.51 -8.64 -21.58
C LYS A 74 -3.63 -8.61 -22.60
N ASP A 75 -3.37 -8.03 -23.77
CA ASP A 75 -4.41 -7.90 -24.81
C ASP A 75 -5.74 -7.41 -24.19
N LEU A 76 -6.39 -6.45 -24.60
CA LEU A 76 -7.51 -5.71 -23.99
C LEU A 76 -8.59 -6.51 -23.19
N GLY A 77 -8.38 -7.79 -22.86
CA GLY A 77 -9.36 -8.65 -22.17
C GLY A 77 -8.86 -9.46 -20.98
N TYR A 78 -7.55 -9.56 -20.73
CA TYR A 78 -7.03 -10.39 -19.63
C TYR A 78 -6.22 -9.56 -18.61
N ILE A 79 -6.72 -9.46 -17.40
CA ILE A 79 -6.06 -8.76 -16.30
C ILE A 79 -5.02 -9.69 -15.67
N LYS A 80 -3.74 -9.37 -15.79
CA LYS A 80 -2.65 -10.09 -15.11
C LYS A 80 -2.44 -9.64 -13.68
N LYS A 81 -2.48 -8.33 -13.47
CA LYS A 81 -2.33 -7.71 -12.15
C LYS A 81 -3.33 -6.58 -12.03
N ALA A 82 -3.94 -6.46 -10.87
CA ALA A 82 -4.80 -5.34 -10.53
C ALA A 82 -4.52 -4.90 -9.10
N GLU A 83 -4.55 -3.62 -8.88
CA GLU A 83 -4.48 -3.02 -7.56
C GLU A 83 -5.50 -1.89 -7.49
N ALA A 84 -6.28 -1.86 -6.44
CA ALA A 84 -7.20 -0.77 -6.16
C ALA A 84 -7.08 -0.40 -4.69
N ARG A 85 -6.97 0.89 -4.42
CA ARG A 85 -6.94 1.45 -3.08
C ARG A 85 -7.99 2.53 -2.96
N MET A 86 -8.85 2.37 -1.98
CA MET A 86 -9.79 3.40 -1.54
C MET A 86 -9.36 3.89 -0.15
N ALA A 87 -9.26 5.18 0.04
CA ALA A 87 -8.96 5.78 1.33
C ALA A 87 -9.97 6.89 1.64
N TRP A 88 -10.28 7.04 2.91
CA TRP A 88 -11.04 8.16 3.43
C TRP A 88 -10.36 8.67 4.70
N LYS A 89 -10.22 9.98 4.78
CA LYS A 89 -9.59 10.64 5.93
C LYS A 89 -10.41 11.85 6.37
N ASN A 90 -10.54 11.97 7.68
CA ASN A 90 -11.01 13.18 8.35
C ASN A 90 -10.10 13.45 9.58
N PRO A 91 -10.34 14.48 10.40
CA PRO A 91 -9.48 14.77 11.56
C PRO A 91 -9.37 13.63 12.59
N THR A 92 -10.39 12.78 12.72
CA THR A 92 -10.46 11.72 13.72
C THR A 92 -10.22 10.32 13.14
N HIS A 93 -10.60 10.08 11.90
CA HIS A 93 -10.52 8.78 11.25
C HIS A 93 -9.66 8.82 9.99
N LYS A 94 -8.86 7.75 9.79
CA LYS A 94 -8.26 7.41 8.51
C LYS A 94 -8.54 5.95 8.25
N ILE A 95 -9.24 5.66 7.17
CA ILE A 95 -9.60 4.31 6.74
C ILE A 95 -9.07 4.11 5.34
N ALA A 96 -8.44 2.97 5.08
CA ALA A 96 -8.04 2.60 3.74
C ALA A 96 -8.26 1.12 3.50
N ALA A 97 -8.85 0.79 2.37
CA ALA A 97 -8.97 -0.56 1.85
C ALA A 97 -8.09 -0.69 0.60
N THR A 98 -7.29 -1.74 0.51
CA THR A 98 -6.43 -2.04 -0.63
C THR A 98 -6.72 -3.45 -1.11
N TYR A 99 -7.07 -3.57 -2.37
CA TYR A 99 -7.22 -4.85 -3.06
C TYR A 99 -6.03 -5.06 -3.99
N VAL A 100 -5.49 -6.28 -3.99
CA VAL A 100 -4.44 -6.73 -4.92
C VAL A 100 -4.86 -8.06 -5.51
N GLY A 101 -4.98 -8.11 -6.84
CA GLY A 101 -5.24 -9.30 -7.62
C GLY A 101 -4.05 -9.63 -8.52
N LEU A 102 -3.56 -10.86 -8.45
CA LEU A 102 -2.48 -11.38 -9.27
C LEU A 102 -2.94 -12.67 -9.95
N SER A 103 -2.78 -12.77 -11.26
CA SER A 103 -3.03 -14.02 -11.98
C SER A 103 -1.99 -15.09 -11.62
N ALA A 104 -2.32 -16.37 -11.85
CA ALA A 104 -1.38 -17.46 -11.69
C ALA A 104 -0.15 -17.25 -12.59
N ASP A 105 1.04 -17.53 -12.07
CA ASP A 105 2.30 -17.58 -12.81
C ASP A 105 3.27 -18.56 -12.14
N THR A 106 3.51 -19.66 -12.81
CA THR A 106 4.40 -20.72 -12.31
C THR A 106 5.86 -20.29 -12.27
N LEU A 107 6.28 -19.35 -13.13
CA LEU A 107 7.63 -18.80 -13.13
C LEU A 107 7.91 -17.90 -11.91
N GLU A 108 6.86 -17.29 -11.35
CA GLU A 108 6.92 -16.54 -10.08
C GLU A 108 6.58 -17.43 -8.85
N GLY A 109 6.52 -18.75 -9.02
CA GLY A 109 6.19 -19.70 -7.95
C GLY A 109 4.73 -19.63 -7.52
N ARG A 110 3.84 -19.04 -8.33
CA ARG A 110 2.43 -18.86 -8.03
C ARG A 110 1.56 -19.71 -8.98
N ALA A 111 1.26 -20.93 -8.55
CA ALA A 111 0.45 -21.86 -9.32
C ALA A 111 -1.03 -21.48 -9.41
N THR A 112 -1.53 -20.70 -8.44
CA THR A 112 -2.93 -20.24 -8.38
C THR A 112 -3.00 -18.72 -8.32
N PRO A 113 -4.09 -18.10 -8.79
CA PRO A 113 -4.30 -16.66 -8.62
C PRO A 113 -4.27 -16.27 -7.14
N LEU A 114 -3.77 -15.09 -6.84
CA LEU A 114 -3.77 -14.51 -5.50
C LEU A 114 -4.66 -13.28 -5.48
N ASN A 115 -5.65 -13.27 -4.62
CA ASN A 115 -6.46 -12.10 -4.31
C ASN A 115 -6.29 -11.77 -2.84
N SER A 116 -5.89 -10.55 -2.54
CA SER A 116 -5.66 -10.07 -1.18
C SER A 116 -6.42 -8.78 -0.95
N LEU A 117 -7.03 -8.66 0.21
CA LEU A 117 -7.67 -7.46 0.70
C LEU A 117 -7.00 -7.04 2.00
N ALA A 118 -6.54 -5.79 2.07
CA ALA A 118 -6.01 -5.20 3.29
C ALA A 118 -6.91 -4.03 3.71
N LEU A 119 -7.23 -3.95 5.00
CA LEU A 119 -7.97 -2.87 5.61
C LEU A 119 -7.10 -2.24 6.70
N ASN A 120 -6.89 -0.93 6.61
CA ASN A 120 -6.17 -0.14 7.60
C ASN A 120 -7.14 0.87 8.20
N TRP A 121 -7.20 0.94 9.51
CA TRP A 121 -8.02 1.92 10.21
C TRP A 121 -7.22 2.57 11.33
N GLN A 122 -7.24 3.90 11.37
CA GLN A 122 -6.68 4.71 12.45
C GLN A 122 -7.80 5.58 13.01
N TYR A 123 -7.87 5.64 14.33
CA TYR A 123 -8.89 6.42 15.03
C TYR A 123 -8.25 7.22 16.17
N ARG A 124 -8.36 8.53 16.10
CA ARG A 124 -7.98 9.45 17.17
C ARG A 124 -9.21 9.76 18.02
N PHE A 125 -9.31 9.13 19.17
CA PHE A 125 -10.47 9.28 20.05
C PHE A 125 -10.27 10.34 21.15
N ALA A 126 -9.02 10.81 21.35
CA ALA A 126 -8.68 11.94 22.18
C ALA A 126 -7.44 12.67 21.61
N PRO A 127 -7.11 13.89 22.07
CA PRO A 127 -5.95 14.64 21.55
C PRO A 127 -4.65 13.84 21.57
N ASP A 128 -4.41 13.09 22.64
CA ASP A 128 -3.17 12.35 22.88
C ASP A 128 -3.31 10.85 22.61
N TRP A 129 -4.50 10.38 22.25
CA TRP A 129 -4.78 8.96 22.07
C TRP A 129 -5.17 8.61 20.63
N GLN A 130 -4.52 7.59 20.10
CA GLN A 130 -4.81 7.06 18.78
C GLN A 130 -4.77 5.53 18.82
N SER A 131 -5.76 4.88 18.20
CA SER A 131 -5.71 3.46 17.88
C SER A 131 -5.46 3.24 16.39
N ALA A 132 -4.84 2.12 16.06
CA ALA A 132 -4.66 1.64 14.69
C ALA A 132 -4.97 0.15 14.61
N SER A 133 -5.57 -0.27 13.52
CA SER A 133 -5.86 -1.67 13.24
C SER A 133 -5.59 -1.97 11.78
N ASP A 134 -4.90 -3.07 11.52
CA ASP A 134 -4.61 -3.55 10.17
C ASP A 134 -5.09 -4.99 10.05
N PHE A 135 -5.88 -5.24 9.01
CA PHE A 135 -6.39 -6.56 8.65
C PHE A 135 -5.90 -6.93 7.27
N GLN A 136 -5.42 -8.15 7.10
CA GLN A 136 -5.09 -8.70 5.79
C GLN A 136 -5.79 -10.03 5.59
N PHE A 137 -6.60 -10.08 4.55
CA PHE A 137 -7.43 -11.20 4.19
C PHE A 137 -7.01 -11.75 2.81
N ASN A 138 -6.78 -13.05 2.75
CA ASN A 138 -6.55 -13.74 1.47
C ASN A 138 -7.90 -14.18 0.92
N ALA A 139 -8.41 -13.46 -0.09
CA ALA A 139 -9.71 -13.73 -0.69
C ALA A 139 -9.70 -15.00 -1.57
N THR A 140 -8.53 -15.50 -1.97
CA THR A 140 -8.43 -16.75 -2.74
C THR A 140 -8.80 -17.96 -1.92
N ASN A 141 -8.37 -18.00 -0.65
CA ASN A 141 -8.61 -19.13 0.26
C ASN A 141 -9.60 -18.83 1.39
N GLY A 142 -10.16 -17.61 1.43
CA GLY A 142 -11.14 -17.20 2.44
C GLY A 142 -10.58 -17.07 3.87
N LYS A 143 -9.27 -16.85 4.03
CA LYS A 143 -8.60 -16.84 5.34
C LYS A 143 -7.99 -15.49 5.68
N LEU A 144 -8.09 -15.12 6.96
CA LEU A 144 -7.34 -14.01 7.51
C LEU A 144 -5.85 -14.39 7.56
N SER A 145 -4.97 -13.51 7.04
CA SER A 145 -3.52 -13.72 7.00
C SER A 145 -2.82 -12.99 8.13
N LYS A 146 -3.29 -11.77 8.46
CA LYS A 146 -2.67 -10.92 9.46
C LYS A 146 -3.70 -10.04 10.13
N LEU A 147 -3.54 -9.86 11.43
CA LEU A 147 -4.27 -8.93 12.26
C LEU A 147 -3.26 -8.16 13.11
N ASN A 148 -3.28 -6.85 13.04
CA ASN A 148 -2.53 -5.98 13.93
C ASN A 148 -3.47 -5.03 14.65
N PHE A 149 -3.14 -4.73 15.88
CA PHE A 149 -3.76 -3.68 16.68
C PHE A 149 -2.66 -2.84 17.34
N GLY A 150 -2.81 -1.54 17.33
CA GLY A 150 -1.92 -0.60 17.99
C GLY A 150 -2.72 0.40 18.80
N LEU A 151 -2.19 0.76 19.95
CA LEU A 151 -2.68 1.85 20.79
C LEU A 151 -1.51 2.77 21.10
N LYS A 152 -1.65 4.03 20.75
CA LYS A 152 -0.65 5.06 20.97
C LYS A 152 -1.19 6.13 21.90
N TYR A 153 -0.40 6.44 22.93
CA TYR A 153 -0.52 7.63 23.75
C TYR A 153 0.68 8.53 23.48
N ALA A 154 0.47 9.77 23.14
CA ALA A 154 1.55 10.72 22.90
C ALA A 154 1.16 12.09 23.44
N ASN A 155 1.85 12.53 24.49
CA ASN A 155 1.80 13.89 24.98
C ASN A 155 3.13 14.62 24.70
N GLU A 156 3.34 15.79 25.30
CA GLU A 156 4.56 16.59 25.08
C GLU A 156 5.84 15.90 25.55
N CYS A 157 5.76 15.01 26.53
CA CYS A 157 6.91 14.44 27.23
C CYS A 157 7.06 12.93 27.04
N VAL A 158 5.99 12.22 26.74
CA VAL A 158 5.96 10.76 26.70
C VAL A 158 5.23 10.29 25.47
N ASP A 159 5.81 9.33 24.78
CA ASP A 159 5.19 8.56 23.69
C ASP A 159 5.17 7.08 24.08
N VAL A 160 3.97 6.53 24.28
CA VAL A 160 3.78 5.12 24.64
C VAL A 160 3.07 4.44 23.48
N ASN A 161 3.67 3.39 22.96
CA ASN A 161 3.07 2.57 21.91
C ASN A 161 2.89 1.14 22.41
N PHE A 162 1.66 0.67 22.41
CA PHE A 162 1.33 -0.74 22.59
C PHE A 162 0.95 -1.34 21.22
N SER A 163 1.44 -2.53 20.93
CA SER A 163 1.07 -3.26 19.72
C SER A 163 0.78 -4.73 20.03
N ALA A 164 -0.18 -5.28 19.31
CA ALA A 164 -0.48 -6.70 19.30
C ALA A 164 -0.62 -7.13 17.84
N SER A 165 0.07 -8.19 17.45
CA SER A 165 0.00 -8.71 16.10
C SER A 165 -0.23 -10.22 16.10
N ARG A 166 -1.04 -10.69 15.15
CA ARG A 166 -1.27 -12.12 14.94
C ARG A 166 -1.13 -12.45 13.47
N HIS A 167 -0.24 -13.35 13.18
CA HIS A 167 -0.04 -13.95 11.86
C HIS A 167 -0.73 -15.31 11.83
N PHE A 168 -1.57 -15.52 10.82
CA PHE A 168 -2.25 -16.79 10.58
C PHE A 168 -1.56 -17.51 9.45
N SER A 169 -0.95 -18.65 9.74
CA SER A 169 -0.32 -19.47 8.71
C SER A 169 -1.36 -20.29 7.97
N THR A 170 -1.20 -20.38 6.65
CA THR A 170 -1.96 -21.30 5.80
C THR A 170 -1.20 -22.59 5.51
N SER A 171 0.04 -22.69 5.97
CA SER A 171 0.93 -23.85 5.80
C SER A 171 0.88 -24.77 7.03
N THR A 172 0.95 -26.07 6.80
CA THR A 172 1.07 -27.07 7.87
C THR A 172 2.40 -27.01 8.61
N THR A 173 3.40 -26.33 8.05
CA THR A 173 4.77 -26.24 8.58
C THR A 173 4.98 -25.06 9.52
N PHE A 174 4.14 -24.02 9.45
CA PHE A 174 4.27 -22.82 10.29
C PHE A 174 3.04 -22.68 11.20
N SER A 175 3.30 -22.48 12.49
CA SER A 175 2.24 -22.20 13.47
C SER A 175 1.80 -20.74 13.44
N ASN A 176 0.57 -20.48 13.89
CA ASN A 176 0.10 -19.14 14.14
C ASN A 176 0.99 -18.44 15.18
N LYS A 177 1.43 -17.22 14.89
CA LYS A 177 2.30 -16.45 15.80
C LYS A 177 1.54 -15.23 16.30
N THR A 178 1.56 -15.04 17.62
CA THR A 178 1.05 -13.83 18.26
C THR A 178 2.21 -13.11 18.92
N GLU A 179 2.33 -11.81 18.70
CA GLU A 179 3.39 -10.97 19.23
C GLU A 179 2.76 -9.75 19.91
N PHE A 180 3.34 -9.36 21.04
CA PHE A 180 3.00 -8.13 21.75
C PHE A 180 4.24 -7.26 21.84
N GLY A 181 4.05 -5.96 21.68
CA GLY A 181 5.12 -4.97 21.79
C GLY A 181 4.66 -3.80 22.66
N LEU A 182 5.59 -3.30 23.48
CA LEU A 182 5.42 -2.07 24.22
C LEU A 182 6.68 -1.25 24.05
N SER A 183 6.56 0.00 23.63
CA SER A 183 7.65 0.95 23.60
C SER A 183 7.26 2.22 24.35
N VAL A 184 8.21 2.78 25.06
CA VAL A 184 8.06 4.05 25.78
C VAL A 184 9.24 4.93 25.40
N GLU A 185 8.96 6.10 24.85
CA GLU A 185 9.94 7.11 24.51
C GLU A 185 9.69 8.37 25.36
N LEU A 186 10.72 8.87 26.00
CA LEU A 186 10.67 10.11 26.79
C LEU A 186 11.26 11.24 25.94
N SER A 187 10.43 12.23 25.63
CA SER A 187 10.86 13.42 24.90
C SER A 187 11.68 14.31 25.85
N GLY A 188 12.90 14.67 25.45
CA GLY A 188 13.79 15.51 26.25
C GLY A 188 15.03 14.80 26.78
N PHE A 189 15.13 13.47 26.71
CA PHE A 189 16.31 12.71 27.13
C PHE A 189 17.12 12.14 25.94
N SER A 190 16.74 12.41 24.70
CA SER A 190 17.51 11.91 23.54
C SER A 190 18.72 12.81 23.27
N SER A 191 19.93 12.32 23.54
CA SER A 191 21.22 12.95 23.18
C SER A 191 21.56 12.81 21.67
N GLY A 192 20.62 12.46 20.82
CA GLY A 192 20.82 12.25 19.40
C GLY A 192 20.47 13.49 18.57
N VAL A 193 21.43 13.92 17.74
CA VAL A 193 21.33 15.03 16.77
C VAL A 193 20.23 14.75 15.75
N ARG A 194 18.98 14.95 16.11
CA ARG A 194 17.90 15.21 15.16
C ARG A 194 17.47 16.65 15.34
N LYS A 195 17.46 17.44 14.27
CA LYS A 195 16.89 18.80 14.26
C LYS A 195 15.51 18.71 14.90
N ALA A 196 15.39 19.22 16.11
CA ALA A 196 14.16 19.28 16.86
C ALA A 196 13.13 20.13 16.10
N PRO A 197 11.91 19.64 15.86
CA PRO A 197 10.81 20.54 15.63
C PRO A 197 10.59 21.33 16.93
N LYS A 198 10.40 22.65 16.80
CA LYS A 198 10.19 23.68 17.84
C LYS A 198 10.01 23.11 19.25
N SER A 199 10.92 23.49 20.16
CA SER A 199 11.01 23.04 21.53
C SER A 199 9.65 22.93 22.23
N ARG A 200 9.20 21.70 22.45
CA ARG A 200 8.15 21.43 23.42
C ARG A 200 8.81 21.41 24.77
N GLN A 201 8.49 22.39 25.60
CA GLN A 201 8.94 22.40 26.99
C GLN A 201 8.04 21.41 27.74
N CYS A 202 8.65 20.32 28.23
CA CYS A 202 8.01 19.50 29.25
C CYS A 202 7.89 20.35 30.50
N GLY A 203 6.69 20.77 30.89
CA GLY A 203 6.47 21.49 32.13
C GLY A 203 7.00 20.67 33.28
N ALA A 204 7.78 21.31 34.16
CA ALA A 204 8.17 20.72 35.43
C ALA A 204 6.89 20.42 36.24
N LEU A 205 6.77 19.19 36.74
CA LEU A 205 5.78 18.79 37.73
C LEU A 205 6.04 19.52 39.03
#